data_b4b9210c4d6c23ae207d783ec29e9657
#
_entry.id   b4b9210c4d6c23ae207d783ec29e9657
#
_cell.length_a   1.000
_cell.length_b   1.000
_cell.length_c   1.000
_cell.angle_alpha   90.00
_cell.angle_beta   90.00
_cell.angle_gamma   90.00
#
_symmetry.space_group_name_H-M   'P 1'
#
loop_
_entity.id
_entity.type
_entity.pdbx_description
1 polymer ?
#
loop_
_entity_poly.entity_id
_entity_poly.type
_entity_poly.pdbx_seq_one_letter_code
_entity_poly.pdbx_strand_id
1 'polypeptide(L)'
;MPYAHNFYPEHHLLYEHVFGVLTLEEIHGLHDITIKSLAQVETPIDLLVDCRALKRFPMSLSQIKQVMAPIDSTNLRWMIVVTNGNPILKFTASMVVQIVMKVRLRIFTTLEESFAFLKETESTHDLHSLLSEIEKSELLSA
;
A
#
# COMPACT_ATOMS: atom_id res chain seq x y z
N MET A 1 14.49 6.69 -6.03
CA MET A 1 13.03 6.83 -5.98
C MET A 1 12.53 6.61 -4.57
N PRO A 2 11.55 7.37 -4.06
CA PRO A 2 11.07 7.24 -2.68
C PRO A 2 10.05 6.12 -2.51
N TYR A 3 10.02 5.17 -3.42
CA TYR A 3 9.16 4.00 -3.30
C TYR A 3 9.79 2.80 -4.00
N ALA A 4 9.41 1.62 -3.53
CA ALA A 4 9.71 0.35 -4.16
C ALA A 4 8.44 -0.49 -4.14
N HIS A 5 8.30 -1.43 -5.07
CA HIS A 5 7.18 -2.33 -5.06
C HIS A 5 7.60 -3.74 -5.42
N ASN A 6 6.93 -4.72 -4.83
CA ASN A 6 7.15 -6.13 -5.10
C ASN A 6 5.81 -6.84 -5.12
N PHE A 7 5.61 -7.70 -6.11
CA PHE A 7 4.44 -8.54 -6.18
C PHE A 7 4.77 -9.95 -5.71
N TYR A 8 3.97 -10.46 -4.79
CA TYR A 8 4.08 -11.81 -4.25
C TYR A 8 2.84 -12.61 -4.66
N PRO A 9 2.85 -13.22 -5.86
CA PRO A 9 1.66 -13.89 -6.40
C PRO A 9 1.19 -15.06 -5.55
N GLU A 10 2.10 -15.74 -4.89
CA GLU A 10 1.81 -16.88 -4.01
C GLU A 10 0.98 -16.48 -2.79
N HIS A 11 1.08 -15.22 -2.39
CA HIS A 11 0.38 -14.66 -1.24
C HIS A 11 -0.73 -13.70 -1.65
N HIS A 12 -1.00 -13.57 -2.95
CA HIS A 12 -1.99 -12.63 -3.49
C HIS A 12 -1.78 -11.22 -2.93
N LEU A 13 -0.52 -10.77 -2.89
CA LEU A 13 -0.13 -9.52 -2.26
C LEU A 13 0.77 -8.69 -3.16
N LEU A 14 0.40 -7.43 -3.35
CA LEU A 14 1.28 -6.40 -3.89
C LEU A 14 1.74 -5.55 -2.71
N TYR A 15 3.06 -5.48 -2.52
CA TYR A 15 3.66 -4.74 -1.42
C TYR A 15 4.36 -3.51 -1.98
N GLU A 16 4.01 -2.34 -1.44
CA GLU A 16 4.62 -1.06 -1.80
C GLU A 16 5.24 -0.44 -0.55
N HIS A 17 6.50 -0.08 -0.64
CA HIS A 17 7.23 0.59 0.42
C HIS A 17 7.49 2.03 0.00
N VAL A 18 7.00 2.98 0.79
CA VAL A 18 7.10 4.41 0.51
C VAL A 18 7.91 5.05 1.63
N PHE A 19 8.91 5.85 1.26
CA PHE A 19 9.83 6.42 2.24
C PHE A 19 10.32 7.81 1.83
N GLY A 20 10.82 8.57 2.80
CA GLY A 20 11.41 9.88 2.56
C GLY A 20 10.38 10.93 2.16
N VAL A 21 10.66 11.66 1.08
CA VAL A 21 9.80 12.73 0.57
C VAL A 21 9.07 12.23 -0.67
N LEU A 22 7.76 12.24 -0.62
CA LEU A 22 6.92 11.80 -1.73
C LEU A 22 6.27 13.02 -2.38
N THR A 23 6.53 13.25 -3.67
CA THR A 23 5.95 14.35 -4.43
C THR A 23 4.69 13.89 -5.16
N LEU A 24 3.91 14.85 -5.69
CA LEU A 24 2.73 14.53 -6.50
C LEU A 24 3.09 13.71 -7.73
N GLU A 25 4.20 14.03 -8.39
CA GLU A 25 4.67 13.28 -9.55
C GLU A 25 4.98 11.81 -9.19
N GLU A 26 5.58 11.62 -8.03
CA GLU A 26 5.91 10.27 -7.55
C GLU A 26 4.67 9.50 -7.11
N ILE A 27 3.68 10.16 -6.54
CA ILE A 27 2.38 9.56 -6.25
C ILE A 27 1.74 9.08 -7.56
N HIS A 28 1.77 9.91 -8.59
CA HIS A 28 1.23 9.55 -9.90
C HIS A 28 1.95 8.31 -10.47
N GLY A 29 3.29 8.29 -10.40
CA GLY A 29 4.08 7.17 -10.89
C GLY A 29 3.78 5.87 -10.16
N LEU A 30 3.69 5.93 -8.83
CA LEU A 30 3.39 4.75 -8.02
C LEU A 30 1.96 4.25 -8.28
N HIS A 31 1.00 5.16 -8.37
CA HIS A 31 -0.38 4.82 -8.67
C HIS A 31 -0.52 4.15 -10.05
N ASP A 32 0.21 4.65 -11.03
CA ASP A 32 0.23 4.07 -12.38
C ASP A 32 0.77 2.63 -12.36
N ILE A 33 1.84 2.40 -11.60
CA ILE A 33 2.40 1.05 -11.41
C ILE A 33 1.36 0.13 -10.76
N THR A 34 0.65 0.61 -9.76
CA THR A 34 -0.39 -0.14 -9.06
C THR A 34 -1.51 -0.55 -10.02
N ILE A 35 -1.99 0.39 -10.82
CA ILE A 35 -3.06 0.11 -11.79
C ILE A 35 -2.61 -0.91 -12.82
N LYS A 36 -1.38 -0.78 -13.33
CA LYS A 36 -0.85 -1.73 -14.32
C LYS A 36 -0.68 -3.12 -13.72
N SER A 37 -0.24 -3.21 -12.47
CA SER A 37 -0.10 -4.49 -11.77
C SER A 37 -1.45 -5.17 -11.56
N LEU A 38 -2.47 -4.41 -11.18
CA LEU A 38 -3.82 -4.94 -11.00
C LEU A 38 -4.44 -5.42 -12.32
N ALA A 39 -4.09 -4.79 -13.43
CA ALA A 39 -4.58 -5.19 -14.74
C ALA A 39 -4.00 -6.53 -15.20
N GLN A 40 -2.88 -6.96 -14.65
CA GLN A 40 -2.20 -8.20 -15.04
C GLN A 40 -2.59 -9.41 -14.21
N VAL A 41 -3.32 -9.23 -13.12
CA VAL A 41 -3.73 -10.35 -12.26
C VAL A 41 -5.14 -10.81 -12.62
N GLU A 42 -5.37 -12.12 -12.46
CA GLU A 42 -6.66 -12.74 -12.77
C GLU A 42 -7.50 -13.01 -11.53
N THR A 43 -6.86 -12.99 -10.34
CA THR A 43 -7.53 -13.25 -9.07
C THR A 43 -7.38 -12.04 -8.16
N PRO A 44 -8.32 -11.84 -7.22
CA PRO A 44 -8.21 -10.72 -6.28
C PRO A 44 -6.93 -10.78 -5.45
N ILE A 45 -6.30 -9.62 -5.29
CA ILE A 45 -5.10 -9.46 -4.48
C ILE A 45 -5.31 -8.34 -3.47
N ASP A 46 -4.47 -8.33 -2.45
CA ASP A 46 -4.39 -7.24 -1.48
C ASP A 46 -3.22 -6.32 -1.81
N LEU A 47 -3.40 -5.04 -1.57
CA LEU A 47 -2.34 -4.04 -1.69
C LEU A 47 -1.96 -3.56 -0.30
N LEU A 48 -0.69 -3.73 0.05
CA LEU A 48 -0.16 -3.22 1.31
C LEU A 48 0.85 -2.12 1.02
N VAL A 49 0.56 -0.92 1.53
CA VAL A 49 1.42 0.25 1.38
C VAL A 49 2.06 0.55 2.73
N ASP A 50 3.36 0.38 2.81
CA ASP A 50 4.11 0.65 4.03
C ASP A 50 4.65 2.08 4.00
N CYS A 51 4.05 2.93 4.81
CA CYS A 51 4.39 4.36 4.91
C CYS A 51 5.13 4.70 6.20
N ARG A 52 5.67 3.71 6.92
CA ARG A 52 6.30 3.97 8.21
C ARG A 52 7.52 4.88 8.11
N ALA A 53 8.23 4.84 7.00
CA ALA A 53 9.42 5.66 6.78
C ALA A 53 9.15 6.92 5.97
N LEU A 54 7.90 7.25 5.72
CA LEU A 54 7.51 8.44 4.98
C LEU A 54 7.67 9.68 5.88
N LYS A 55 8.39 10.68 5.40
CA LYS A 55 8.69 11.90 6.15
C LYS A 55 7.86 13.08 5.69
N ARG A 56 7.65 13.22 4.38
CA ARG A 56 6.88 14.31 3.79
C ARG A 56 6.04 13.79 2.64
N PHE A 57 4.84 14.31 2.51
CA PHE A 57 3.91 13.97 1.47
C PHE A 57 2.98 15.16 1.20
N PRO A 58 2.39 15.27 0.00
CA PRO A 58 1.41 16.32 -0.28
C PRO A 58 0.16 16.13 0.58
N MET A 59 -0.32 17.23 1.17
CA MET A 59 -1.51 17.20 2.02
C MET A 59 -2.76 17.74 1.33
N SER A 60 -2.62 18.29 0.13
CA SER A 60 -3.77 18.82 -0.62
C SER A 60 -4.50 17.69 -1.32
N LEU A 61 -5.68 17.36 -0.82
CA LEU A 61 -6.54 16.35 -1.42
C LEU A 61 -6.89 16.67 -2.87
N SER A 62 -7.11 17.96 -3.16
CA SER A 62 -7.40 18.44 -4.51
C SER A 62 -6.25 18.13 -5.49
N GLN A 63 -5.01 18.38 -5.08
CA GLN A 63 -3.84 18.08 -5.91
C GLN A 63 -3.64 16.59 -6.09
N ILE A 64 -3.81 15.82 -5.02
CA ILE A 64 -3.70 14.35 -5.10
C ILE A 64 -4.75 13.81 -6.06
N LYS A 65 -5.95 14.33 -6.00
CA LYS A 65 -7.05 13.93 -6.87
C LYS A 65 -6.76 14.15 -8.35
N GLN A 66 -5.94 15.16 -8.68
CA GLN A 66 -5.56 15.44 -10.06
C GLN A 66 -4.60 14.40 -10.64
N VAL A 67 -3.82 13.73 -9.81
CA VAL A 67 -2.80 12.77 -10.26
C VAL A 67 -3.19 11.31 -9.99
N MET A 68 -4.28 11.07 -9.29
CA MET A 68 -4.76 9.72 -8.99
C MET A 68 -6.18 9.55 -9.51
N ALA A 69 -6.39 8.47 -10.24
CA ALA A 69 -7.74 8.05 -10.64
C ALA A 69 -8.27 7.02 -9.65
N PRO A 70 -9.60 6.85 -9.54
CA PRO A 70 -10.15 5.73 -8.79
C PRO A 70 -9.64 4.40 -9.34
N ILE A 71 -9.46 3.43 -8.45
CA ILE A 71 -9.09 2.08 -8.87
C ILE A 71 -10.37 1.34 -9.25
N ASP A 72 -10.57 1.18 -10.54
CA ASP A 72 -11.73 0.47 -11.08
C ASP A 72 -11.30 -0.97 -11.40
N SER A 73 -11.05 -1.74 -10.36
CA SER A 73 -10.64 -3.13 -10.50
C SER A 73 -11.34 -4.00 -9.47
N THR A 74 -12.00 -5.06 -9.96
CA THR A 74 -12.55 -6.10 -9.10
C THR A 74 -11.47 -6.99 -8.49
N ASN A 75 -10.22 -6.82 -8.95
CA ASN A 75 -9.10 -7.63 -8.49
C ASN A 75 -8.38 -7.04 -7.27
N LEU A 76 -8.77 -5.87 -6.81
CA LEU A 76 -8.26 -5.33 -5.55
C LEU A 76 -9.25 -5.67 -4.44
N ARG A 77 -8.79 -6.48 -3.47
CA ARG A 77 -9.62 -6.91 -2.34
C ARG A 77 -9.55 -5.93 -1.18
N TRP A 78 -8.36 -5.71 -0.67
CA TRP A 78 -8.11 -4.75 0.42
C TRP A 78 -6.93 -3.87 0.11
N MET A 79 -7.01 -2.61 0.49
CA MET A 79 -5.85 -1.75 0.60
C MET A 79 -5.51 -1.58 2.06
N ILE A 80 -4.28 -1.89 2.41
CA ILE A 80 -3.79 -1.83 3.77
C ILE A 80 -2.66 -0.81 3.82
N VAL A 81 -2.77 0.15 4.73
CA VAL A 81 -1.75 1.17 4.91
C VAL A 81 -1.13 0.98 6.29
N VAL A 82 0.19 0.87 6.34
CA VAL A 82 0.92 0.79 7.59
C VAL A 82 1.60 2.14 7.82
N THR A 83 1.28 2.79 8.92
CA THR A 83 1.81 4.11 9.27
C THR A 83 2.67 4.02 10.51
N ASN A 84 3.38 5.10 10.82
CA ASN A 84 4.16 5.23 12.06
C ASN A 84 3.34 5.78 13.23
N GLY A 85 2.01 5.84 13.08
CA GLY A 85 1.13 6.41 14.10
C GLY A 85 0.89 7.91 13.96
N ASN A 86 1.47 8.56 12.94
CA ASN A 86 1.25 9.99 12.69
C ASN A 86 -0.22 10.24 12.32
N PRO A 87 -0.98 11.02 13.13
CA PRO A 87 -2.40 11.23 12.87
C PRO A 87 -2.69 11.99 11.57
N ILE A 88 -1.79 12.87 11.13
CA ILE A 88 -1.95 13.60 9.87
C ILE A 88 -1.82 12.64 8.70
N LEU A 89 -0.81 11.77 8.73
CA LEU A 89 -0.62 10.75 7.70
C LEU A 89 -1.81 9.79 7.66
N LYS A 90 -2.28 9.34 8.82
CA LYS A 90 -3.43 8.45 8.92
C LYS A 90 -4.68 9.08 8.32
N PHE A 91 -4.95 10.34 8.66
CA PHE A 91 -6.10 11.07 8.12
C PHE A 91 -5.99 11.23 6.61
N THR A 92 -4.83 11.67 6.10
CA THR A 92 -4.61 11.89 4.66
C THR A 92 -4.75 10.58 3.89
N ALA A 93 -4.14 9.49 4.38
CA ALA A 93 -4.25 8.19 3.75
C ALA A 93 -5.70 7.71 3.71
N SER A 94 -6.45 7.90 4.79
CA SER A 94 -7.85 7.53 4.87
C SER A 94 -8.69 8.26 3.82
N MET A 95 -8.50 9.58 3.70
CA MET A 95 -9.23 10.39 2.73
C MET A 95 -8.87 10.01 1.29
N VAL A 96 -7.58 9.82 1.01
CA VAL A 96 -7.14 9.43 -0.34
C VAL A 96 -7.71 8.09 -0.75
N VAL A 97 -7.58 7.10 0.11
CA VAL A 97 -8.00 5.73 -0.24
C VAL A 97 -9.52 5.63 -0.37
N GLN A 98 -10.26 6.20 0.58
CA GLN A 98 -11.72 6.04 0.58
C GLN A 98 -12.43 6.98 -0.40
N ILE A 99 -11.95 8.21 -0.55
CA ILE A 99 -12.63 9.21 -1.37
C ILE A 99 -12.09 9.27 -2.78
N VAL A 100 -10.76 9.27 -2.94
CA VAL A 100 -10.13 9.38 -4.26
C VAL A 100 -10.09 8.04 -4.95
N MET A 101 -9.56 7.02 -4.30
CA MET A 101 -9.39 5.69 -4.89
C MET A 101 -10.63 4.83 -4.79
N LYS A 102 -11.49 5.06 -3.81
CA LYS A 102 -12.77 4.37 -3.59
C LYS A 102 -12.62 2.86 -3.38
N VAL A 103 -11.64 2.49 -2.55
CA VAL A 103 -11.37 1.09 -2.23
C VAL A 103 -11.50 0.86 -0.72
N ARG A 104 -11.63 -0.41 -0.33
CA ARG A 104 -11.71 -0.79 1.08
C ARG A 104 -10.36 -0.62 1.76
N LEU A 105 -10.35 0.00 2.93
CA LEU A 105 -9.13 0.40 3.63
C LEU A 105 -9.07 -0.21 5.02
N ARG A 106 -7.87 -0.62 5.43
CA ARG A 106 -7.49 -0.85 6.82
C ARG A 106 -6.15 -0.15 7.08
N ILE A 107 -6.00 0.42 8.27
CA ILE A 107 -4.77 1.11 8.68
C ILE A 107 -4.23 0.45 9.94
N PHE A 108 -2.95 0.14 9.92
CA PHE A 108 -2.23 -0.46 11.05
C PHE A 108 -0.94 0.31 11.31
N THR A 109 -0.31 0.06 12.45
CA THR A 109 0.96 0.69 12.81
C THR A 109 2.13 -0.28 12.75
N THR A 110 1.88 -1.57 12.59
CA THR A 110 2.92 -2.59 12.43
C THR A 110 2.59 -3.54 11.29
N LEU A 111 3.62 -4.15 10.71
CA LEU A 111 3.42 -5.18 9.68
C LEU A 111 2.77 -6.42 10.28
N GLU A 112 3.10 -6.77 11.51
CA GLU A 112 2.53 -7.92 12.19
C GLU A 112 1.01 -7.82 12.29
N GLU A 113 0.50 -6.67 12.68
CA GLU A 113 -0.95 -6.42 12.77
C GLU A 113 -1.61 -6.54 11.41
N SER A 114 -0.98 -5.98 10.37
CA SER A 114 -1.52 -6.03 9.02
C SER A 114 -1.57 -7.47 8.49
N PHE A 115 -0.54 -8.26 8.75
CA PHE A 115 -0.50 -9.65 8.31
C PHE A 115 -1.45 -10.53 9.12
N ALA A 116 -1.67 -10.22 10.40
CA ALA A 116 -2.68 -10.92 11.20
C ALA A 116 -4.08 -10.70 10.61
N PHE A 117 -4.37 -9.48 10.18
CA PHE A 117 -5.62 -9.17 9.50
C PHE A 117 -5.76 -9.94 8.18
N LEU A 118 -4.71 -9.95 7.36
CA LEU A 118 -4.73 -10.67 6.08
C LEU A 118 -4.91 -12.16 6.27
N LYS A 119 -4.31 -12.73 7.31
CA LYS A 119 -4.44 -14.13 7.64
C LYS A 119 -5.87 -14.50 8.03
N GLU A 120 -6.58 -13.61 8.73
CA GLU A 120 -7.98 -13.81 9.09
C GLU A 120 -8.90 -13.78 7.88
N THR A 121 -8.57 -12.95 6.89
CA THR A 121 -9.38 -12.79 5.67
C THR A 121 -9.08 -13.84 4.63
N GLU A 122 -7.89 -14.46 4.68
CA GLU A 122 -7.47 -15.49 3.75
C GLU A 122 -6.62 -16.54 4.45
N SER A 123 -7.17 -17.72 4.63
CA SER A 123 -6.61 -18.75 5.49
C SER A 123 -5.51 -19.62 4.88
N THR A 124 -5.07 -19.36 3.65
CA THR A 124 -4.31 -20.35 2.89
C THR A 124 -2.82 -20.08 2.75
N HIS A 125 -2.28 -19.00 3.32
CA HIS A 125 -0.89 -18.61 3.05
C HIS A 125 -0.03 -18.46 4.29
N ASP A 126 1.24 -18.89 4.16
CA ASP A 126 2.25 -18.68 5.19
C ASP A 126 2.76 -17.23 5.13
N LEU A 127 1.98 -16.32 5.70
CA LEU A 127 2.32 -14.90 5.74
C LEU A 127 3.46 -14.62 6.71
N HIS A 128 3.77 -15.54 7.62
CA HIS A 128 4.89 -15.37 8.55
C HIS A 128 6.23 -15.41 7.80
N SER A 129 6.39 -16.32 6.87
CA SER A 129 7.58 -16.37 6.00
C SER A 129 7.71 -15.11 5.17
N LEU A 130 6.59 -14.61 4.63
CA LEU A 130 6.57 -13.40 3.85
C LEU A 130 6.95 -12.17 4.69
N LEU A 131 6.45 -12.08 5.91
CA LEU A 131 6.81 -11.01 6.82
C LEU A 131 8.32 -10.97 7.08
N SER A 132 8.92 -12.13 7.34
CA SER A 132 10.37 -12.24 7.54
C SER A 132 11.14 -11.80 6.31
N GLU A 133 10.68 -12.18 5.13
CA GLU A 133 11.30 -11.81 3.86
C GLU A 133 11.24 -10.30 3.62
N ILE A 134 10.11 -9.68 3.90
CA ILE A 134 9.94 -8.23 3.73
C ILE A 134 10.83 -7.47 4.71
N GLU A 135 10.86 -7.86 5.98
CA GLU A 135 11.69 -7.22 7.00
C GLU A 135 13.18 -7.32 6.65
N LYS A 136 13.60 -8.45 6.15
CA LYS A 136 14.97 -8.66 5.71
C LYS A 136 15.32 -7.75 4.53
N SER A 137 14.41 -7.60 3.58
CA SER A 137 14.58 -6.73 2.43
C SER A 137 14.70 -5.26 2.86
N GLU A 138 13.89 -4.82 3.82
CA GLU A 138 13.96 -3.46 4.37
C GLU A 138 15.31 -3.17 5.03
N LEU A 139 15.84 -4.13 5.78
CA LEU A 139 17.14 -3.99 6.42
C LEU A 139 18.26 -3.82 5.39
N LEU A 140 18.16 -4.49 4.25
CA LEU A 140 19.14 -4.37 3.17
C LEU A 140 19.01 -3.05 2.41
N SER A 141 17.83 -2.44 2.43
CA SER A 141 17.56 -1.18 1.73
C SER A 141 17.83 0.06 2.59
N ALA A 142 17.95 -0.14 3.88
CA ALA A 142 18.23 0.97 4.82
C ALA A 142 19.74 1.35 4.82
#